data_9d8944f5e38a26fec24b44fcc23e5234
#
_entry.id   9d8944f5e38a26fec24b44fcc23e5234
#
_cell.length_a   1.000
_cell.length_b   1.000
_cell.length_c   1.000
_cell.angle_alpha   90.00
_cell.angle_beta   90.00
_cell.angle_gamma   90.00
#
_symmetry.space_group_name_H-M   'P 1'
#
loop_
_entity.id
_entity.type
_entity.pdbx_description
1 polymer ?
#
loop_
_entity_poly.entity_id
_entity_poly.type
_entity_poly.pdbx_seq_one_letter_code
_entity_poly.pdbx_strand_id
1 'polypeptide(L)'
;GTINTMRPSFAQSMYKKYNATRVLDITAGWGSRMVGAMACDIDYIGIDSNKSLKPGYTKMYNAFKKHSKSKVKMIFKKAETVDISKLKYDFVFTSPPYEYLEVYENMENYEKKGEKVSQPYSSSKIKIDDSEKFYDEFMIPTLKEIYKYLPKGKYICLNMPDIMYTKIKKKWKKMDKKDVYSIVGRVGGPEDF
;
A
#
# COMPACT_ATOMS: atom_id res chain seq x y z
N GLY A 1 8.08 21.47 -1.86
CA GLY A 1 8.73 20.21 -2.22
C GLY A 1 7.94 19.49 -3.31
N THR A 2 8.63 18.84 -4.22
CA THR A 2 7.99 18.07 -5.29
C THR A 2 7.45 16.77 -4.70
N ILE A 3 6.15 16.53 -4.84
CA ILE A 3 5.57 15.23 -4.46
C ILE A 3 6.04 14.20 -5.48
N ASN A 4 6.94 13.32 -5.09
CA ASN A 4 7.40 12.24 -5.95
C ASN A 4 6.44 11.06 -5.82
N THR A 5 5.58 10.86 -6.82
CA THR A 5 4.64 9.74 -6.86
C THR A 5 5.18 8.62 -7.74
N MET A 6 4.91 7.37 -7.37
CA MET A 6 5.20 6.22 -8.23
C MET A 6 4.59 6.42 -9.61
N ARG A 7 5.32 6.09 -10.67
CA ARG A 7 4.78 6.13 -12.04
C ARG A 7 3.77 4.99 -12.25
N PRO A 8 2.59 5.24 -12.84
CA PRO A 8 1.63 4.17 -13.17
C PRO A 8 2.22 3.05 -14.04
N SER A 9 3.16 3.38 -14.94
CA SER A 9 3.86 2.40 -15.79
C SER A 9 4.68 1.39 -14.98
N PHE A 10 5.28 1.81 -13.86
CA PHE A 10 5.97 0.87 -12.96
C PHE A 10 4.98 -0.11 -12.32
N ALA A 11 3.83 0.38 -11.86
CA ALA A 11 2.78 -0.50 -11.34
C ALA A 11 2.31 -1.52 -12.41
N GLN A 12 2.13 -1.07 -13.66
CA GLN A 12 1.79 -1.96 -14.78
C GLN A 12 2.82 -3.07 -14.98
N SER A 13 4.13 -2.71 -14.96
CA SER A 13 5.21 -3.69 -15.11
C SER A 13 5.16 -4.76 -14.01
N MET A 14 4.89 -4.35 -12.76
CA MET A 14 4.73 -5.27 -11.64
C MET A 14 3.51 -6.18 -11.82
N TYR A 15 2.37 -5.64 -12.22
CA TYR A 15 1.16 -6.43 -12.43
C TYR A 15 1.33 -7.47 -13.54
N LYS A 16 1.94 -7.08 -14.65
CA LYS A 16 2.26 -7.99 -15.76
C LYS A 16 3.26 -9.06 -15.36
N LYS A 17 4.36 -8.68 -14.70
CA LYS A 17 5.41 -9.60 -14.25
C LYS A 17 4.87 -10.72 -13.36
N TYR A 18 3.92 -10.43 -12.49
CA TYR A 18 3.36 -11.39 -11.53
C TYR A 18 1.99 -11.94 -11.94
N ASN A 19 1.54 -11.70 -13.16
CA ASN A 19 0.25 -12.15 -13.69
C ASN A 19 -0.91 -11.84 -12.71
N ALA A 20 -0.93 -10.59 -12.23
CA ALA A 20 -1.99 -10.12 -11.34
C ALA A 20 -3.30 -9.99 -12.08
N THR A 21 -4.40 -10.40 -11.46
CA THR A 21 -5.75 -10.19 -11.97
C THR A 21 -6.57 -9.29 -11.06
N ARG A 22 -6.25 -9.30 -9.78
CA ARG A 22 -6.87 -8.42 -8.78
C ARG A 22 -5.87 -8.00 -7.73
N VAL A 23 -5.61 -6.70 -7.67
CA VAL A 23 -4.61 -6.10 -6.78
C VAL A 23 -5.26 -5.63 -5.48
N LEU A 24 -4.60 -5.91 -4.36
CA LEU A 24 -4.84 -5.25 -3.07
C LEU A 24 -3.70 -4.27 -2.79
N ASP A 25 -4.06 -3.02 -2.49
CA ASP A 25 -3.16 -1.94 -2.10
C ASP A 25 -3.62 -1.34 -0.78
N ILE A 26 -2.87 -1.57 0.29
CA ILE A 26 -3.27 -1.19 1.66
C ILE A 26 -2.92 0.25 2.05
N THR A 27 -2.17 0.94 1.20
CA THR A 27 -1.78 2.35 1.39
C THR A 27 -1.83 3.06 0.04
N ALA A 28 -3.04 3.22 -0.48
CA ALA A 28 -3.29 3.56 -1.88
C ALA A 28 -2.75 4.93 -2.32
N GLY A 29 -2.64 5.90 -1.38
CA GLY A 29 -2.02 7.20 -1.59
C GLY A 29 -2.66 8.00 -2.71
N TRP A 30 -1.87 8.48 -3.66
CA TRP A 30 -2.31 9.36 -4.74
C TRP A 30 -2.93 8.64 -5.97
N GLY A 31 -3.09 7.31 -5.93
CA GLY A 31 -3.82 6.56 -6.93
C GLY A 31 -3.02 6.10 -8.15
N SER A 32 -1.71 6.30 -8.19
CA SER A 32 -0.87 5.86 -9.34
C SER A 32 -0.99 4.37 -9.60
N ARG A 33 -1.07 3.55 -8.53
CA ARG A 33 -1.24 2.09 -8.64
C ARG A 33 -2.62 1.70 -9.14
N MET A 34 -3.66 2.47 -8.77
CA MET A 34 -5.00 2.30 -9.34
C MET A 34 -5.02 2.58 -10.85
N VAL A 35 -4.40 3.69 -11.27
CA VAL A 35 -4.32 4.04 -12.71
C VAL A 35 -3.55 2.97 -13.47
N GLY A 36 -2.45 2.45 -12.90
CA GLY A 36 -1.70 1.33 -13.46
C GLY A 36 -2.53 0.06 -13.64
N ALA A 37 -3.38 -0.27 -12.66
CA ALA A 37 -4.28 -1.42 -12.74
C ALA A 37 -5.36 -1.22 -13.81
N MET A 38 -5.97 -0.04 -13.85
CA MET A 38 -6.98 0.29 -14.86
C MET A 38 -6.42 0.23 -16.27
N ALA A 39 -5.18 0.67 -16.51
CA ALA A 39 -4.53 0.59 -17.80
C ALA A 39 -4.17 -0.83 -18.27
N CYS A 40 -4.30 -1.82 -17.38
CA CYS A 40 -4.08 -3.24 -17.67
C CYS A 40 -5.36 -4.09 -17.56
N ASP A 41 -6.53 -3.48 -17.40
CA ASP A 41 -7.80 -4.17 -17.17
C ASP A 41 -7.78 -5.10 -15.92
N ILE A 42 -7.02 -4.71 -14.89
CA ILE A 42 -6.85 -5.47 -13.65
C ILE A 42 -7.75 -4.87 -12.57
N ASP A 43 -8.48 -5.70 -11.85
CA ASP A 43 -9.29 -5.26 -10.72
C ASP A 43 -8.41 -4.68 -9.60
N TYR A 44 -8.88 -3.62 -8.93
CA TYR A 44 -8.12 -2.93 -7.92
C TYR A 44 -8.94 -2.70 -6.64
N ILE A 45 -8.35 -3.07 -5.50
CA ILE A 45 -8.87 -2.77 -4.17
C ILE A 45 -7.84 -1.89 -3.47
N GLY A 46 -8.18 -0.63 -3.26
CA GLY A 46 -7.34 0.33 -2.55
C GLY A 46 -7.88 0.60 -1.15
N ILE A 47 -6.98 0.63 -0.17
CA ILE A 47 -7.28 1.06 1.20
C ILE A 47 -6.45 2.30 1.48
N ASP A 48 -7.07 3.34 2.00
CA ASP A 48 -6.41 4.55 2.46
C ASP A 48 -7.15 5.16 3.65
N SER A 49 -6.41 5.63 4.64
CA SER A 49 -7.02 6.24 5.81
C SER A 49 -7.50 7.66 5.56
N ASN A 50 -6.92 8.34 4.56
CA ASN A 50 -7.23 9.73 4.24
C ASN A 50 -8.52 9.86 3.41
N LYS A 51 -9.63 10.13 4.09
CA LYS A 51 -10.95 10.31 3.46
C LYS A 51 -10.99 11.51 2.49
N SER A 52 -10.11 12.50 2.65
CA SER A 52 -10.08 13.67 1.76
C SER A 52 -9.67 13.34 0.34
N LEU A 53 -9.04 12.18 0.10
CA LEU A 53 -8.67 11.69 -1.22
C LEU A 53 -9.87 11.16 -2.03
N LYS A 54 -11.01 10.87 -1.38
CA LYS A 54 -12.18 10.26 -2.05
C LYS A 54 -12.64 11.01 -3.30
N PRO A 55 -12.79 12.36 -3.30
CA PRO A 55 -13.18 13.09 -4.51
C PRO A 55 -12.17 12.95 -5.66
N GLY A 56 -10.85 12.95 -5.34
CA GLY A 56 -9.78 12.74 -6.31
C GLY A 56 -9.86 11.36 -6.96
N TYR A 57 -10.04 10.32 -6.15
CA TYR A 57 -10.21 8.94 -6.65
C TYR A 57 -11.45 8.82 -7.52
N THR A 58 -12.56 9.44 -7.16
CA THR A 58 -13.78 9.44 -7.97
C THR A 58 -13.55 10.10 -9.33
N LYS A 59 -12.86 11.25 -9.36
CA LYS A 59 -12.51 11.95 -10.60
C LYS A 59 -11.60 11.08 -11.50
N MET A 60 -10.54 10.50 -10.94
CA MET A 60 -9.64 9.61 -11.68
C MET A 60 -10.38 8.40 -12.25
N TYR A 61 -11.16 7.71 -11.42
CA TYR A 61 -11.94 6.56 -11.89
C TYR A 61 -12.88 6.94 -13.03
N ASN A 62 -13.64 8.04 -12.90
CA ASN A 62 -14.56 8.49 -13.93
C ASN A 62 -13.86 8.89 -15.24
N ALA A 63 -12.65 9.46 -15.16
CA ALA A 63 -11.85 9.79 -16.34
C ALA A 63 -11.41 8.56 -17.13
N PHE A 64 -11.07 7.46 -16.44
CA PHE A 64 -10.48 6.29 -17.09
C PHE A 64 -11.42 5.11 -17.28
N LYS A 65 -12.56 5.02 -16.56
CA LYS A 65 -13.48 3.87 -16.61
C LYS A 65 -14.01 3.52 -18.00
N LYS A 66 -14.13 4.48 -18.89
CA LYS A 66 -14.56 4.24 -20.29
C LYS A 66 -13.51 3.50 -21.13
N HIS A 67 -12.26 3.50 -20.68
CA HIS A 67 -11.11 2.88 -21.35
C HIS A 67 -10.59 1.65 -20.59
N SER A 68 -11.30 1.18 -19.55
CA SER A 68 -10.86 0.09 -18.70
C SER A 68 -12.02 -0.81 -18.30
N LYS A 69 -11.77 -2.12 -18.26
CA LYS A 69 -12.70 -3.13 -17.74
C LYS A 69 -12.50 -3.39 -16.24
N SER A 70 -11.54 -2.72 -15.60
CA SER A 70 -11.21 -2.91 -14.18
C SER A 70 -12.37 -2.53 -13.27
N LYS A 71 -12.63 -3.38 -12.29
CA LYS A 71 -13.47 -3.05 -11.15
C LYS A 71 -12.61 -2.42 -10.07
N VAL A 72 -12.91 -1.17 -9.71
CA VAL A 72 -12.18 -0.43 -8.68
C VAL A 72 -13.02 -0.31 -7.43
N LYS A 73 -12.46 -0.72 -6.29
CA LYS A 73 -13.05 -0.55 -4.97
C LYS A 73 -12.09 0.22 -4.07
N MET A 74 -12.52 1.39 -3.59
CA MET A 74 -11.76 2.16 -2.60
C MET A 74 -12.41 2.04 -1.21
N ILE A 75 -11.58 1.78 -0.19
CA ILE A 75 -11.97 1.66 1.21
C ILE A 75 -11.22 2.74 2.00
N PHE A 76 -11.92 3.78 2.45
CA PHE A 76 -11.33 4.87 3.22
C PHE A 76 -11.41 4.59 4.72
N LYS A 77 -10.49 3.72 5.18
CA LYS A 77 -10.31 3.29 6.58
C LYS A 77 -8.84 3.04 6.84
N LYS A 78 -8.46 2.93 8.11
CA LYS A 78 -7.15 2.41 8.52
C LYS A 78 -7.02 0.98 8.04
N ALA A 79 -5.90 0.61 7.41
CA ALA A 79 -5.71 -0.72 6.82
C ALA A 79 -5.84 -1.85 7.86
N GLU A 80 -5.30 -1.63 9.07
CA GLU A 80 -5.35 -2.56 10.19
C GLU A 80 -6.77 -2.81 10.74
N THR A 81 -7.75 -1.98 10.36
CA THR A 81 -9.16 -2.13 10.78
C THR A 81 -10.05 -2.75 9.71
N VAL A 82 -9.50 -3.05 8.53
CA VAL A 82 -10.26 -3.63 7.43
C VAL A 82 -10.29 -5.15 7.55
N ASP A 83 -11.47 -5.73 7.48
CA ASP A 83 -11.64 -7.18 7.44
C ASP A 83 -11.17 -7.74 6.08
N ILE A 84 -9.91 -8.15 6.03
CA ILE A 84 -9.24 -8.66 4.84
C ILE A 84 -9.87 -9.97 4.36
N SER A 85 -10.46 -10.77 5.26
CA SER A 85 -11.09 -12.05 4.91
C SER A 85 -12.20 -11.93 3.87
N LYS A 86 -12.82 -10.75 3.77
CA LYS A 86 -13.90 -10.42 2.83
C LYS A 86 -13.40 -9.88 1.49
N LEU A 87 -12.09 -9.73 1.32
CA LEU A 87 -11.49 -9.21 0.11
C LEU A 87 -10.94 -10.37 -0.74
N LYS A 88 -11.22 -10.31 -2.04
CA LYS A 88 -10.66 -11.29 -2.99
C LYS A 88 -9.58 -10.60 -3.81
N TYR A 89 -8.34 -11.06 -3.69
CA TYR A 89 -7.17 -10.55 -4.42
C TYR A 89 -6.20 -11.69 -4.71
N ASP A 90 -5.35 -11.52 -5.68
CA ASP A 90 -4.30 -12.47 -6.05
C ASP A 90 -2.91 -11.84 -6.13
N PHE A 91 -2.81 -10.55 -5.89
CA PHE A 91 -1.56 -9.82 -5.83
C PHE A 91 -1.68 -8.65 -4.86
N VAL A 92 -0.63 -8.43 -4.07
CA VAL A 92 -0.54 -7.27 -3.20
C VAL A 92 0.59 -6.38 -3.68
N PHE A 93 0.28 -5.11 -3.95
CA PHE A 93 1.30 -4.13 -4.28
C PHE A 93 1.01 -2.81 -3.58
N THR A 94 1.89 -2.45 -2.66
CA THR A 94 1.69 -1.29 -1.81
C THR A 94 3.01 -0.60 -1.51
N SER A 95 2.93 0.69 -1.16
CA SER A 95 4.03 1.52 -0.72
C SER A 95 3.69 2.01 0.68
N PRO A 96 4.10 1.30 1.73
CA PRO A 96 3.78 1.70 3.10
C PRO A 96 4.42 3.06 3.42
N PRO A 97 3.90 3.80 4.40
CA PRO A 97 4.53 5.04 4.86
C PRO A 97 6.01 4.80 5.20
N TYR A 98 6.90 5.66 4.70
CA TYR A 98 8.32 5.53 4.96
C TYR A 98 8.65 6.15 6.31
N GLU A 99 9.07 5.33 7.24
CA GLU A 99 9.25 5.56 8.67
C GLU A 99 9.84 6.93 9.06
N TYR A 100 10.79 7.46 8.27
CA TYR A 100 11.48 8.73 8.56
C TYR A 100 11.48 9.73 7.41
N LEU A 101 10.99 9.35 6.23
CA LEU A 101 11.16 10.14 5.01
C LEU A 101 9.93 10.96 4.64
N GLU A 102 8.78 10.63 5.20
CA GLU A 102 7.52 11.30 4.87
C GLU A 102 7.01 12.07 6.09
N VAL A 103 7.59 13.25 6.33
CA VAL A 103 7.00 14.25 7.20
C VAL A 103 5.95 14.99 6.37
N TYR A 104 4.69 14.64 6.54
CA TYR A 104 3.58 15.40 5.98
C TYR A 104 3.39 16.67 6.80
N GLU A 105 4.18 17.72 6.52
CA GLU A 105 4.21 18.99 7.26
C GLU A 105 2.87 19.73 7.29
N ASN A 106 1.95 19.42 6.39
CA ASN A 106 0.71 20.18 6.22
C ASN A 106 -0.52 19.58 6.92
N MET A 107 -0.38 18.54 7.73
CA MET A 107 -1.52 18.00 8.47
C MET A 107 -1.91 18.83 9.71
N GLU A 108 -1.02 19.73 10.18
CA GLU A 108 -1.35 20.67 11.29
C GLU A 108 -2.44 21.68 10.91
N ASN A 109 -2.65 21.97 9.63
CA ASN A 109 -3.69 22.87 9.17
C ASN A 109 -5.09 22.24 9.13
N TYR A 110 -5.24 20.94 9.31
CA TYR A 110 -6.54 20.26 9.40
C TYR A 110 -7.16 20.30 10.80
N GLU A 111 -6.38 20.61 11.84
CA GLU A 111 -6.90 20.79 13.20
C GLU A 111 -7.81 22.03 13.36
N LYS A 112 -7.82 22.96 12.42
CA LYS A 112 -8.60 24.21 12.49
C LYS A 112 -10.11 24.03 12.33
N LYS A 113 -10.62 22.82 12.09
CA LYS A 113 -12.07 22.53 11.98
C LYS A 113 -12.63 21.63 13.08
N GLY A 114 -11.97 21.52 14.23
CA GLY A 114 -12.60 20.95 15.43
C GLY A 114 -12.72 19.42 15.48
N GLU A 115 -12.29 18.67 14.48
CA GLU A 115 -12.22 17.22 14.54
C GLU A 115 -10.79 16.80 14.89
N LYS A 116 -10.58 16.27 16.10
CA LYS A 116 -9.37 15.54 16.45
C LYS A 116 -9.31 14.29 15.58
N VAL A 117 -8.70 14.39 14.42
CA VAL A 117 -8.39 13.21 13.59
C VAL A 117 -7.24 12.49 14.29
N SER A 118 -7.55 11.42 15.02
CA SER A 118 -6.53 10.51 15.53
C SER A 118 -5.71 10.03 14.32
N GLN A 119 -4.45 10.43 14.26
CA GLN A 119 -3.57 10.11 13.12
C GLN A 119 -3.36 8.60 13.08
N PRO A 120 -3.71 7.92 11.98
CA PRO A 120 -3.46 6.50 11.82
C PRO A 120 -1.99 6.25 11.53
N TYR A 121 -1.48 5.06 11.89
CA TYR A 121 -0.13 4.63 11.53
C TYR A 121 0.17 4.72 10.03
N SER A 122 -0.86 4.67 9.19
CA SER A 122 -0.78 4.83 7.73
C SER A 122 -0.57 6.27 7.24
N SER A 123 -0.53 7.29 8.12
CA SER A 123 -0.43 8.70 7.73
C SER A 123 0.32 9.59 8.73
N SER A 124 1.20 9.06 9.60
CA SER A 124 1.62 9.82 10.77
C SER A 124 3.09 10.21 10.82
N LYS A 125 3.35 11.31 11.52
CA LYS A 125 4.63 11.63 12.15
C LYS A 125 4.99 10.50 13.12
N ILE A 126 5.66 9.47 12.65
CA ILE A 126 6.22 8.45 13.53
C ILE A 126 7.47 9.07 14.13
N LYS A 127 7.43 9.39 15.43
CA LYS A 127 8.63 9.77 16.16
C LYS A 127 9.63 8.61 16.15
N ILE A 128 10.91 8.90 16.20
CA ILE A 128 12.00 7.90 16.17
C ILE A 128 11.77 6.77 17.21
N ASP A 129 11.23 7.11 18.37
CA ASP A 129 10.90 6.14 19.44
C ASP A 129 9.71 5.22 19.12
N ASP A 130 8.88 5.56 18.12
CA ASP A 130 7.70 4.80 17.74
C ASP A 130 7.94 3.83 16.57
N SER A 131 9.19 3.74 16.08
CA SER A 131 9.49 2.92 14.90
C SER A 131 9.22 1.43 15.14
N GLU A 132 9.54 0.92 16.33
CA GLU A 132 9.25 -0.48 16.67
C GLU A 132 7.74 -0.75 16.73
N LYS A 133 6.95 0.17 17.28
CA LYS A 133 5.49 0.08 17.31
C LYS A 133 4.88 0.07 15.91
N PHE A 134 5.40 0.89 14.98
CA PHE A 134 4.96 0.87 13.59
C PHE A 134 5.03 -0.53 12.98
N TYR A 135 6.13 -1.25 13.23
CA TYR A 135 6.25 -2.62 12.73
C TYR A 135 5.39 -3.60 13.51
N ASP A 136 5.38 -3.51 14.84
CA ASP A 136 4.74 -4.50 15.70
C ASP A 136 3.22 -4.37 15.76
N GLU A 137 2.70 -3.14 15.67
CA GLU A 137 1.25 -2.86 15.77
C GLU A 137 0.57 -2.69 14.41
N PHE A 138 1.31 -2.32 13.35
CA PHE A 138 0.74 -2.07 12.03
C PHE A 138 1.29 -3.00 10.95
N MET A 139 2.58 -2.86 10.59
CA MET A 139 3.10 -3.52 9.38
C MET A 139 3.05 -5.03 9.45
N ILE A 140 3.58 -5.61 10.52
CA ILE A 140 3.68 -7.07 10.64
C ILE A 140 2.31 -7.72 10.82
N PRO A 141 1.43 -7.26 11.72
CA PRO A 141 0.07 -7.81 11.84
C PRO A 141 -0.72 -7.71 10.54
N THR A 142 -0.65 -6.56 9.86
CA THR A 142 -1.38 -6.34 8.60
C THR A 142 -0.86 -7.25 7.49
N LEU A 143 0.46 -7.39 7.35
CA LEU A 143 1.05 -8.30 6.35
C LEU A 143 0.72 -9.77 6.63
N LYS A 144 0.68 -10.18 7.91
CA LYS A 144 0.26 -11.54 8.29
C LYS A 144 -1.17 -11.82 7.89
N GLU A 145 -2.07 -10.88 8.19
CA GLU A 145 -3.48 -11.04 7.88
C GLU A 145 -3.71 -11.09 6.36
N ILE A 146 -3.01 -10.24 5.59
CA ILE A 146 -3.03 -10.27 4.13
C ILE A 146 -2.51 -11.61 3.62
N TYR A 147 -1.38 -12.08 4.14
CA TYR A 147 -0.75 -13.33 3.70
C TYR A 147 -1.67 -14.54 3.93
N LYS A 148 -2.39 -14.58 5.03
CA LYS A 148 -3.32 -15.65 5.39
C LYS A 148 -4.40 -15.88 4.32
N TYR A 149 -4.84 -14.81 3.65
CA TYR A 149 -5.90 -14.88 2.62
C TYR A 149 -5.37 -14.76 1.19
N LEU A 150 -4.05 -14.64 1.02
CA LEU A 150 -3.44 -14.63 -0.31
C LEU A 150 -3.40 -16.05 -0.88
N PRO A 151 -3.87 -16.30 -2.11
CA PRO A 151 -3.81 -17.62 -2.72
C PRO A 151 -2.37 -18.15 -2.83
N LYS A 152 -2.20 -19.48 -2.70
CA LYS A 152 -0.90 -20.13 -2.82
C LYS A 152 -0.22 -19.79 -4.16
N GLY A 153 1.07 -19.50 -4.11
CA GLY A 153 1.88 -19.15 -5.29
C GLY A 153 1.70 -17.72 -5.77
N LYS A 154 1.00 -16.88 -5.00
CA LYS A 154 0.84 -15.45 -5.27
C LYS A 154 1.78 -14.61 -4.41
N TYR A 155 1.89 -13.31 -4.68
CA TYR A 155 2.97 -12.46 -4.18
C TYR A 155 2.47 -11.23 -3.44
N ILE A 156 3.26 -10.83 -2.43
CA ILE A 156 3.18 -9.52 -1.80
C ILE A 156 4.42 -8.74 -2.21
N CYS A 157 4.23 -7.63 -2.91
CA CYS A 157 5.28 -6.71 -3.31
C CYS A 157 5.17 -5.42 -2.52
N LEU A 158 6.27 -5.03 -1.87
CA LEU A 158 6.36 -3.80 -1.09
C LEU A 158 7.37 -2.87 -1.75
N ASN A 159 6.94 -1.68 -2.13
CA ASN A 159 7.84 -0.62 -2.55
C ASN A 159 8.24 0.20 -1.33
N MET A 160 9.49 0.05 -0.89
CA MET A 160 9.98 0.64 0.36
C MET A 160 11.51 0.77 0.36
N PRO A 161 12.08 1.66 1.21
CA PRO A 161 13.53 1.75 1.40
C PRO A 161 14.13 0.47 2.00
N ASP A 162 15.40 0.20 1.69
CA ASP A 162 16.16 -0.98 2.16
C ASP A 162 16.16 -1.14 3.69
N ILE A 163 16.17 -0.04 4.43
CA ILE A 163 16.12 -0.07 5.90
C ILE A 163 14.83 -0.72 6.41
N MET A 164 13.70 -0.39 5.81
CA MET A 164 12.41 -0.98 6.15
C MET A 164 12.37 -2.48 5.77
N TYR A 165 12.89 -2.82 4.61
CA TYR A 165 13.02 -4.21 4.19
C TYR A 165 13.80 -5.04 5.22
N THR A 166 14.95 -4.52 5.69
CA THR A 166 15.79 -5.21 6.67
C THR A 166 15.04 -5.41 8.00
N LYS A 167 14.32 -4.41 8.48
CA LYS A 167 13.52 -4.50 9.71
C LYS A 167 12.37 -5.50 9.57
N ILE A 168 11.61 -5.42 8.49
CA ILE A 168 10.51 -6.36 8.23
C ILE A 168 11.04 -7.80 8.13
N LYS A 169 12.11 -8.03 7.37
CA LYS A 169 12.74 -9.34 7.23
C LYS A 169 13.19 -9.93 8.57
N LYS A 170 13.79 -9.10 9.44
CA LYS A 170 14.22 -9.51 10.79
C LYS A 170 13.02 -9.92 11.67
N LYS A 171 11.96 -9.11 11.66
CA LYS A 171 10.75 -9.39 12.43
C LYS A 171 9.98 -10.59 11.86
N TRP A 172 9.91 -10.72 10.54
CA TRP A 172 9.27 -11.85 9.88
C TRP A 172 9.96 -13.20 10.19
N LYS A 173 11.30 -13.23 10.23
CA LYS A 173 12.07 -14.42 10.60
C LYS A 173 11.90 -14.88 12.05
N LYS A 174 11.51 -13.99 12.95
CA LYS A 174 11.18 -14.34 14.35
C LYS A 174 9.82 -15.02 14.48
N MET A 175 9.03 -15.03 13.44
CA MET A 175 7.75 -15.71 13.35
C MET A 175 7.99 -17.10 12.78
N ASP A 176 7.14 -18.06 13.15
CA ASP A 176 7.30 -19.50 12.89
C ASP A 176 7.89 -19.82 11.50
N LYS A 177 8.90 -20.69 11.48
CA LYS A 177 9.66 -21.08 10.26
C LYS A 177 8.79 -21.70 9.14
N LYS A 178 7.55 -22.02 9.40
CA LYS A 178 6.62 -22.59 8.41
C LYS A 178 6.09 -21.59 7.40
N ASP A 179 6.18 -20.28 7.67
CA ASP A 179 5.55 -19.23 6.88
C ASP A 179 6.53 -18.32 6.12
N VAL A 180 7.82 -18.67 6.08
CA VAL A 180 8.83 -17.87 5.36
C VAL A 180 8.84 -18.21 3.88
N TYR A 181 7.92 -17.62 3.11
CA TYR A 181 8.09 -17.50 1.67
C TYR A 181 8.86 -16.23 1.33
N SER A 182 9.72 -16.33 0.34
CA SER A 182 10.67 -15.29 -0.04
C SER A 182 9.99 -13.93 -0.18
N ILE A 183 10.35 -13.01 0.72
CA ILE A 183 10.23 -11.60 0.42
C ILE A 183 11.09 -11.40 -0.82
N VAL A 184 10.46 -11.12 -1.94
CA VAL A 184 11.14 -10.94 -3.22
C VAL A 184 12.14 -9.80 -3.06
N GLY A 185 13.37 -10.08 -3.39
CA GLY A 185 14.49 -9.18 -3.28
C GLY A 185 14.31 -7.88 -4.08
N ARG A 186 15.30 -7.00 -3.94
CA ARG A 186 15.43 -5.73 -4.66
C ARG A 186 14.82 -5.81 -6.06
N VAL A 187 13.84 -4.97 -6.34
CA VAL A 187 13.65 -4.50 -7.70
C VAL A 187 14.73 -3.44 -7.88
N GLY A 188 15.61 -3.64 -8.84
CA GLY A 188 16.76 -2.81 -9.10
C GLY A 188 16.47 -1.32 -9.20
N GLY A 189 17.51 -0.52 -9.10
CA GLY A 189 17.48 0.92 -9.31
C GLY A 189 16.98 1.29 -10.73
N PRO A 190 16.91 2.58 -11.06
CA PRO A 190 16.43 3.06 -12.37
C PRO A 190 17.22 2.53 -13.57
N GLU A 191 18.34 1.85 -13.33
CA GLU A 191 19.23 1.30 -14.35
C GLU A 191 18.82 -0.11 -14.85
N ASP A 192 17.84 -0.76 -14.18
CA ASP A 192 17.40 -2.12 -14.51
C ASP A 192 16.07 -2.17 -15.30
N PHE A 193 15.64 -0.99 -15.88
CA PHE A 193 14.42 -0.89 -16.68
C PHE A 193 14.64 -0.17 -18.00
#